data_bf1e1356ed80e048882746335cba639e
#
_entry.id   bf1e1356ed80e048882746335cba639e
#
_cell.length_a   1.000
_cell.length_b   1.000
_cell.length_c   1.000
_cell.angle_alpha   90.00
_cell.angle_beta   90.00
_cell.angle_gamma   90.00
#
_symmetry.space_group_name_H-M   'P 1'
#
loop_
_entity.id
_entity.type
_entity.pdbx_description
1 polymer ?
#
loop_
_entity_poly.entity_id
_entity_poly.type
_entity_poly.pdbx_seq_one_letter_code
_entity_poly.pdbx_strand_id
1 'polypeptide(L)'
;MKKLLHLFFPLSLRVRFLLATAAVVLVLSLAYGMVALIGYSVSFDKTTFRLLRGESNLFYTLAKWENNKLHVELPENIDKQSPTMTLIYDENGQLLWAQRDVPWLMKMIQPDWLKSNGFHEIEADVNDTSLLLSGDHSIQQQLQEVREDDDDAEMTHSVAVNVYPATSRMPKLTIVVVDTIPVELKSSYMVWSWFIYVLSANLLLVIPLLWVAAWWSLRPIEALAKEVRELEEHNRELLNPATTRELTSLVRNLNRLLKSERERYDKYRTTLTDLTHSLKTPLAVLQSTLRSLRSEKMSVSDAEPVMLEQISRISQQIG
;
A
#
# COMPACT_ATOMS: atom_id res chain seq x y z
N MET A 1 1.20 14.08 -14.34
CA MET A 1 0.22 14.12 -13.25
C MET A 1 -1.18 14.63 -13.68
N LYS A 2 -1.34 15.74 -14.42
CA LYS A 2 -2.67 16.26 -14.86
C LYS A 2 -3.45 15.30 -15.79
N LYS A 3 -2.82 14.52 -16.67
CA LYS A 3 -3.50 13.57 -17.58
C LYS A 3 -4.09 12.33 -16.88
N LEU A 4 -3.51 11.88 -15.78
CA LEU A 4 -4.06 10.79 -14.97
C LEU A 4 -5.31 11.21 -14.19
N LEU A 5 -5.39 12.47 -13.74
CA LEU A 5 -6.57 13.00 -13.03
C LEU A 5 -7.82 13.02 -13.91
N HIS A 6 -7.69 13.28 -15.24
CA HIS A 6 -8.84 13.30 -16.17
C HIS A 6 -9.45 11.91 -16.42
N LEU A 7 -8.69 10.81 -16.23
CA LEU A 7 -9.19 9.44 -16.40
C LEU A 7 -10.13 9.02 -15.26
N PHE A 8 -10.04 9.67 -14.09
CA PHE A 8 -10.83 9.35 -12.89
C PHE A 8 -12.15 10.14 -12.79
N PHE A 9 -12.35 11.14 -13.65
CA PHE A 9 -13.53 12.05 -13.58
C PHE A 9 -14.90 11.37 -13.84
N PRO A 10 -15.05 10.31 -14.68
CA PRO A 10 -16.33 9.65 -14.88
C PRO A 10 -16.65 8.55 -13.83
N LEU A 11 -15.72 8.27 -12.89
CA LEU A 11 -15.90 7.18 -11.92
C LEU A 11 -16.80 7.64 -10.76
N SER A 12 -17.67 6.73 -10.29
CA SER A 12 -18.51 6.99 -9.12
C SER A 12 -17.65 7.28 -7.87
N LEU A 13 -18.21 8.04 -6.91
CA LEU A 13 -17.53 8.40 -5.67
C LEU A 13 -17.01 7.15 -4.93
N ARG A 14 -17.76 6.04 -4.98
CA ARG A 14 -17.36 4.75 -4.44
C ARG A 14 -16.06 4.23 -5.04
N VAL A 15 -15.98 4.23 -6.36
CA VAL A 15 -14.80 3.72 -7.07
C VAL A 15 -13.58 4.60 -6.81
N ARG A 16 -13.75 5.91 -6.73
CA ARG A 16 -12.65 6.84 -6.38
C ARG A 16 -12.14 6.60 -4.97
N PHE A 17 -13.03 6.45 -4.01
CA PHE A 17 -12.65 6.15 -2.62
C PHE A 17 -11.95 4.80 -2.51
N LEU A 18 -12.48 3.76 -3.16
CA LEU A 18 -11.87 2.43 -3.22
C LEU A 18 -10.47 2.46 -3.83
N LEU A 19 -10.31 3.13 -4.97
CA LEU A 19 -9.01 3.24 -5.63
C LEU A 19 -8.00 4.03 -4.79
N ALA A 20 -8.43 5.12 -4.16
CA ALA A 20 -7.55 5.90 -3.29
C ALA A 20 -7.09 5.10 -2.07
N THR A 21 -8.00 4.42 -1.38
CA THR A 21 -7.66 3.60 -0.21
C THR A 21 -6.86 2.36 -0.60
N ALA A 22 -7.20 1.69 -1.70
CA ALA A 22 -6.43 0.57 -2.23
C ALA A 22 -5.00 0.98 -2.61
N ALA A 23 -4.83 2.14 -3.24
CA ALA A 23 -3.50 2.67 -3.57
C ALA A 23 -2.65 2.94 -2.32
N VAL A 24 -3.24 3.55 -1.28
CA VAL A 24 -2.55 3.79 0.00
C VAL A 24 -2.13 2.48 0.66
N VAL A 25 -3.03 1.51 0.74
CA VAL A 25 -2.73 0.20 1.34
C VAL A 25 -1.65 -0.53 0.55
N LEU A 26 -1.72 -0.48 -0.78
CA LEU A 26 -0.71 -1.10 -1.65
C LEU A 26 0.67 -0.48 -1.44
N VAL A 27 0.76 0.85 -1.39
CA VAL A 27 2.02 1.57 -1.15
C VAL A 27 2.59 1.22 0.23
N LEU A 28 1.74 1.19 1.28
CA LEU A 28 2.17 0.82 2.62
C LEU A 28 2.62 -0.65 2.69
N SER A 29 1.90 -1.57 2.05
CA SER A 29 2.28 -2.99 2.00
C SER A 29 3.61 -3.20 1.28
N LEU A 30 3.83 -2.51 0.15
CA LEU A 30 5.10 -2.56 -0.57
C LEU A 30 6.24 -1.96 0.24
N ALA A 31 6.02 -0.82 0.89
CA ALA A 31 7.02 -0.16 1.73
C ALA A 31 7.42 -1.05 2.92
N TYR A 32 6.42 -1.62 3.62
CA TYR A 32 6.67 -2.54 4.72
C TYR A 32 7.42 -3.80 4.25
N GLY A 33 7.01 -4.36 3.12
CA GLY A 33 7.66 -5.52 2.53
C GLY A 33 9.11 -5.24 2.15
N MET A 34 9.39 -4.07 1.57
CA MET A 34 10.75 -3.67 1.23
C MET A 34 11.63 -3.51 2.47
N VAL A 35 11.12 -2.90 3.55
CA VAL A 35 11.83 -2.79 4.83
C VAL A 35 12.11 -4.18 5.43
N ALA A 36 11.14 -5.09 5.36
CA ALA A 36 11.30 -6.45 5.84
C ALA A 36 12.38 -7.23 5.06
N LEU A 37 12.40 -7.10 3.73
CA LEU A 37 13.42 -7.72 2.87
C LEU A 37 14.82 -7.19 3.16
N ILE A 38 14.99 -5.86 3.24
CA ILE A 38 16.28 -5.24 3.58
C ILE A 38 16.73 -5.71 4.98
N GLY A 39 15.82 -5.71 5.95
CA GLY A 39 16.10 -6.17 7.31
C GLY A 39 16.52 -7.64 7.35
N TYR A 40 15.87 -8.49 6.55
CA TYR A 40 16.24 -9.89 6.42
C TYR A 40 17.63 -10.06 5.81
N SER A 41 17.91 -9.40 4.68
CA SER A 41 19.21 -9.47 4.01
C SER A 41 20.35 -9.07 4.96
N VAL A 42 20.25 -7.91 5.60
CA VAL A 42 21.25 -7.44 6.57
C VAL A 42 21.41 -8.38 7.76
N SER A 43 20.31 -9.00 8.22
CA SER A 43 20.35 -9.97 9.33
C SER A 43 21.01 -11.28 8.93
N PHE A 44 20.74 -11.73 7.70
CA PHE A 44 21.33 -12.94 7.13
C PHE A 44 22.85 -12.83 7.03
N ASP A 45 23.37 -11.75 6.45
CA ASP A 45 24.81 -11.49 6.31
C ASP A 45 25.50 -11.47 7.66
N LYS A 46 24.93 -10.77 8.64
CA LYS A 46 25.47 -10.72 10.00
C LYS A 46 25.49 -12.08 10.68
N THR A 47 24.47 -12.89 10.45
CA THR A 47 24.38 -14.21 11.06
C THR A 47 25.39 -15.17 10.42
N THR A 48 25.48 -15.18 9.10
CA THR A 48 26.49 -15.96 8.35
C THR A 48 27.90 -15.57 8.76
N PHE A 49 28.21 -14.26 8.84
CA PHE A 49 29.51 -13.79 9.31
C PHE A 49 29.85 -14.27 10.73
N ARG A 50 28.86 -14.26 11.66
CA ARG A 50 29.07 -14.74 13.03
C ARG A 50 29.36 -16.25 13.08
N LEU A 51 28.66 -17.03 12.27
CA LEU A 51 28.86 -18.47 12.17
C LEU A 51 30.27 -18.80 11.63
N LEU A 52 30.65 -18.18 10.50
CA LEU A 52 31.96 -18.37 9.89
C LEU A 52 33.11 -17.88 10.80
N ARG A 53 32.86 -16.78 11.55
CA ARG A 53 33.81 -16.33 12.56
C ARG A 53 33.95 -17.29 13.73
N GLY A 54 32.87 -17.91 14.17
CA GLY A 54 32.88 -18.96 15.19
C GLY A 54 33.77 -20.15 14.76
N GLU A 55 33.64 -20.51 13.51
CA GLU A 55 34.44 -21.58 12.91
C GLU A 55 35.91 -21.18 12.76
N SER A 56 36.19 -19.95 12.34
CA SER A 56 37.55 -19.40 12.32
C SER A 56 38.22 -19.45 13.72
N ASN A 57 37.49 -19.15 14.79
CA ASN A 57 37.99 -19.27 16.17
C ASN A 57 38.25 -20.70 16.57
N LEU A 58 37.41 -21.67 16.11
CA LEU A 58 37.65 -23.09 16.34
C LEU A 58 38.95 -23.52 15.71
N PHE A 59 39.17 -23.21 14.43
CA PHE A 59 40.41 -23.56 13.73
C PHE A 59 41.63 -22.90 14.34
N TYR A 60 41.52 -21.65 14.80
CA TYR A 60 42.59 -20.98 15.55
C TYR A 60 42.96 -21.73 16.85
N THR A 61 41.96 -22.27 17.54
CA THR A 61 42.16 -23.05 18.77
C THR A 61 42.77 -24.44 18.51
N LEU A 62 42.42 -25.07 17.38
CA LEU A 62 42.94 -26.38 16.97
C LEU A 62 44.35 -26.27 16.36
N ALA A 63 44.75 -25.10 15.91
CA ALA A 63 46.04 -24.84 15.31
C ALA A 63 47.13 -24.89 16.35
N LYS A 64 48.23 -25.60 16.07
CA LYS A 64 49.45 -25.67 16.88
C LYS A 64 50.66 -25.28 16.04
N TRP A 65 51.54 -24.49 16.60
CA TRP A 65 52.78 -24.09 15.95
C TRP A 65 53.97 -24.87 16.54
N GLU A 66 54.48 -25.83 15.78
CA GLU A 66 55.56 -26.73 16.20
C GLU A 66 56.63 -26.79 15.10
N ASN A 67 57.92 -26.74 15.47
CA ASN A 67 59.02 -26.86 14.51
C ASN A 67 58.92 -25.95 13.29
N ASN A 68 58.45 -24.71 13.49
CA ASN A 68 58.25 -23.70 12.43
C ASN A 68 57.25 -24.15 11.35
N LYS A 69 56.29 -25.04 11.70
CA LYS A 69 55.18 -25.48 10.83
C LYS A 69 53.89 -25.43 11.60
N LEU A 70 52.82 -25.12 10.85
CA LEU A 70 51.48 -25.16 11.36
C LEU A 70 50.93 -26.57 11.28
N HIS A 71 50.47 -27.11 12.41
CA HIS A 71 49.75 -28.34 12.50
C HIS A 71 48.33 -28.07 12.97
N VAL A 72 47.32 -28.62 12.26
CA VAL A 72 45.91 -28.50 12.65
C VAL A 72 45.39 -29.92 12.88
N GLU A 73 45.09 -30.26 14.13
CA GLU A 73 44.52 -31.54 14.50
C GLU A 73 43.00 -31.52 14.38
N LEU A 74 42.48 -31.99 13.24
CA LEU A 74 41.04 -32.07 13.03
C LEU A 74 40.48 -33.40 13.56
N PRO A 75 39.36 -33.36 14.31
CA PRO A 75 38.58 -34.57 14.56
C PRO A 75 38.08 -35.16 13.23
N GLU A 76 38.13 -36.48 13.10
CA GLU A 76 37.77 -37.21 11.85
C GLU A 76 36.38 -36.84 11.29
N ASN A 77 35.45 -36.39 12.14
CA ASN A 77 34.10 -36.04 11.76
C ASN A 77 33.98 -34.64 11.13
N ILE A 78 34.94 -33.74 11.35
CA ILE A 78 34.89 -32.35 10.85
C ILE A 78 35.42 -32.28 9.42
N ASP A 79 36.35 -33.16 9.06
CA ASP A 79 37.09 -33.06 7.80
C ASP A 79 36.22 -33.38 6.56
N LYS A 80 35.29 -34.32 6.68
CA LYS A 80 34.56 -34.88 5.52
C LYS A 80 33.16 -34.29 5.27
N GLN A 81 32.58 -33.66 6.26
CA GLN A 81 31.17 -33.21 6.19
C GLN A 81 30.98 -31.75 6.60
N SER A 82 32.06 -30.97 6.76
CA SER A 82 31.93 -29.56 7.12
C SER A 82 31.29 -28.80 5.97
N PRO A 83 30.21 -28.00 6.23
CA PRO A 83 29.62 -27.12 5.26
C PRO A 83 30.49 -25.88 4.98
N THR A 84 31.72 -25.87 5.52
CA THR A 84 32.67 -24.77 5.36
C THR A 84 34.03 -25.33 4.94
N MET A 85 34.82 -24.45 4.35
CA MET A 85 36.20 -24.72 4.00
C MET A 85 37.12 -23.66 4.62
N THR A 86 38.16 -24.07 5.29
CA THR A 86 39.09 -23.21 6.00
C THR A 86 40.47 -23.22 5.36
N LEU A 87 41.02 -22.00 5.19
CA LEU A 87 42.39 -21.76 4.73
C LEU A 87 43.11 -20.89 5.77
N ILE A 88 44.37 -21.19 6.05
CA ILE A 88 45.18 -20.42 7.01
C ILE A 88 46.41 -19.86 6.31
N TYR A 89 46.56 -18.54 6.38
CA TYR A 89 47.64 -17.79 5.79
C TYR A 89 48.59 -17.19 6.86
N ASP A 90 49.83 -17.01 6.49
CA ASP A 90 50.80 -16.25 7.29
C ASP A 90 50.66 -14.73 7.13
N GLU A 91 51.53 -13.97 7.79
CA GLU A 91 51.54 -12.49 7.72
C GLU A 91 51.89 -11.97 6.31
N ASN A 92 52.55 -12.75 5.47
CA ASN A 92 52.93 -12.42 4.11
C ASN A 92 51.90 -12.81 3.07
N GLY A 93 50.79 -13.42 3.48
CA GLY A 93 49.75 -13.97 2.60
C GLY A 93 50.13 -15.28 1.95
N GLN A 94 51.10 -16.01 2.50
CA GLN A 94 51.43 -17.36 2.05
C GLN A 94 50.51 -18.37 2.74
N LEU A 95 49.95 -19.33 1.96
CA LEU A 95 49.13 -20.40 2.48
C LEU A 95 49.95 -21.35 3.31
N LEU A 96 49.65 -21.47 4.61
CA LEU A 96 50.27 -22.41 5.54
C LEU A 96 49.55 -23.74 5.62
N TRP A 97 48.22 -23.67 5.53
CA TRP A 97 47.39 -24.85 5.67
C TRP A 97 46.03 -24.65 4.97
N ALA A 98 45.52 -25.70 4.36
CA ALA A 98 44.20 -25.77 3.76
C ALA A 98 43.50 -27.04 4.21
N GLN A 99 42.22 -26.96 4.53
CA GLN A 99 41.41 -28.13 4.92
C GLN A 99 41.25 -29.09 3.75
N ARG A 100 41.09 -28.58 2.53
CA ARG A 100 41.04 -29.35 1.28
C ARG A 100 41.82 -28.61 0.20
N ASP A 101 42.32 -29.36 -0.78
CA ASP A 101 43.04 -28.77 -1.91
C ASP A 101 42.04 -28.35 -3.00
N VAL A 102 41.75 -27.05 -3.07
CA VAL A 102 40.86 -26.45 -4.08
C VAL A 102 41.57 -25.27 -4.74
N PRO A 103 42.35 -25.54 -5.82
CA PRO A 103 43.26 -24.56 -6.41
C PRO A 103 42.57 -23.32 -6.97
N TRP A 104 41.34 -23.41 -7.48
CA TRP A 104 40.62 -22.24 -7.99
C TRP A 104 40.22 -21.29 -6.88
N LEU A 105 39.77 -21.79 -5.73
CA LEU A 105 39.40 -20.99 -4.58
C LEU A 105 40.60 -20.14 -4.06
N MET A 106 41.78 -20.76 -4.03
CA MET A 106 43.01 -20.08 -3.58
C MET A 106 43.37 -18.92 -4.50
N LYS A 107 43.02 -18.96 -5.78
CA LYS A 107 43.23 -17.87 -6.74
C LYS A 107 42.22 -16.77 -6.61
N MET A 108 41.01 -17.03 -6.12
CA MET A 108 39.94 -16.05 -5.94
C MET A 108 40.16 -15.17 -4.69
N ILE A 109 40.90 -15.66 -3.70
CA ILE A 109 41.18 -14.87 -2.48
C ILE A 109 42.18 -13.77 -2.79
N GLN A 110 41.70 -12.53 -2.69
CA GLN A 110 42.52 -11.34 -2.94
C GLN A 110 43.48 -11.08 -1.78
N PRO A 111 44.79 -10.75 -2.03
CA PRO A 111 45.75 -10.48 -0.98
C PRO A 111 45.37 -9.33 -0.04
N ASP A 112 44.58 -8.36 -0.55
CA ASP A 112 44.10 -7.25 0.26
C ASP A 112 43.09 -7.64 1.34
N TRP A 113 42.33 -8.71 1.11
CA TRP A 113 41.40 -9.24 2.12
C TRP A 113 42.14 -9.80 3.34
N LEU A 114 43.34 -10.33 3.15
CA LEU A 114 44.10 -10.96 4.21
C LEU A 114 44.67 -9.96 5.23
N LYS A 115 44.56 -8.64 4.97
CA LYS A 115 45.12 -7.58 5.82
C LYS A 115 44.21 -7.20 6.99
N SER A 116 42.92 -7.39 6.88
CA SER A 116 41.92 -6.97 7.88
C SER A 116 40.78 -7.97 8.00
N ASN A 117 40.11 -7.92 9.16
CA ASN A 117 38.86 -8.68 9.31
C ASN A 117 37.81 -8.17 8.33
N GLY A 118 37.17 -9.07 7.62
CA GLY A 118 36.15 -8.71 6.62
C GLY A 118 35.21 -9.86 6.28
N PHE A 119 34.14 -9.49 5.60
CA PHE A 119 33.21 -10.42 5.00
C PHE A 119 33.19 -10.08 3.51
N HIS A 120 33.36 -11.08 2.68
CA HIS A 120 33.45 -10.96 1.24
C HIS A 120 32.58 -12.04 0.59
N GLU A 121 32.30 -11.86 -0.68
CA GLU A 121 31.58 -12.82 -1.51
C GLU A 121 32.48 -13.17 -2.70
N ILE A 122 32.44 -14.43 -3.11
CA ILE A 122 33.11 -14.90 -4.33
C ILE A 122 32.06 -15.60 -5.20
N GLU A 123 32.16 -15.37 -6.48
CA GLU A 123 31.34 -16.01 -7.50
C GLU A 123 32.12 -17.17 -8.11
N ALA A 124 31.51 -18.32 -8.22
CA ALA A 124 32.08 -19.50 -8.84
C ALA A 124 31.03 -20.15 -9.74
N ASP A 125 31.45 -20.78 -10.81
CA ASP A 125 30.53 -21.56 -11.64
C ASP A 125 30.03 -22.82 -10.90
N VAL A 126 28.96 -23.42 -11.42
CA VAL A 126 28.33 -24.64 -10.85
C VAL A 126 29.33 -25.79 -10.75
N ASN A 127 30.24 -25.91 -11.72
CA ASN A 127 31.22 -26.99 -11.75
C ASN A 127 32.28 -26.80 -10.66
N ASP A 128 32.80 -25.60 -10.48
CA ASP A 128 33.74 -25.24 -9.43
C ASP A 128 33.09 -25.35 -8.05
N THR A 129 31.82 -24.92 -7.90
CA THR A 129 31.04 -25.11 -6.69
C THR A 129 30.89 -26.59 -6.31
N SER A 130 30.68 -27.47 -7.28
CA SER A 130 30.57 -28.92 -7.03
C SER A 130 31.82 -29.53 -6.35
N LEU A 131 33.00 -28.93 -6.60
CA LEU A 131 34.25 -29.34 -5.97
C LEU A 131 34.37 -28.88 -4.51
N LEU A 132 33.66 -27.85 -4.13
CA LEU A 132 33.60 -27.38 -2.73
C LEU A 132 32.67 -28.22 -1.87
N LEU A 133 31.60 -28.76 -2.45
CA LEU A 133 30.60 -29.52 -1.72
C LEU A 133 31.17 -30.89 -1.34
N SER A 134 31.21 -31.17 -0.06
CA SER A 134 31.62 -32.46 0.47
C SER A 134 30.48 -33.11 1.23
N GLY A 135 29.96 -34.23 0.69
CA GLY A 135 29.19 -35.22 1.47
C GLY A 135 27.69 -34.95 1.70
N ASP A 136 27.13 -33.79 1.37
CA ASP A 136 25.67 -33.55 1.50
C ASP A 136 24.95 -33.87 0.19
N HIS A 137 24.34 -35.05 0.15
CA HIS A 137 23.62 -35.54 -1.03
C HIS A 137 22.43 -34.64 -1.42
N SER A 138 21.79 -33.93 -0.46
CA SER A 138 20.63 -33.11 -0.74
C SER A 138 21.03 -31.86 -1.48
N ILE A 139 22.15 -31.25 -1.13
CA ILE A 139 22.70 -30.05 -1.78
C ILE A 139 23.32 -30.42 -3.13
N GLN A 140 23.96 -31.54 -3.23
CA GLN A 140 24.49 -32.06 -4.50
C GLN A 140 23.37 -32.28 -5.52
N GLN A 141 22.22 -32.80 -5.08
CA GLN A 141 21.06 -32.99 -5.97
C GLN A 141 20.49 -31.64 -6.47
N GLN A 142 20.34 -30.68 -5.57
CA GLN A 142 19.89 -29.32 -5.96
C GLN A 142 20.88 -28.67 -6.93
N LEU A 143 22.17 -28.81 -6.70
CA LEU A 143 23.19 -28.28 -7.60
C LEU A 143 23.13 -28.96 -8.98
N GLN A 144 22.87 -30.27 -9.02
CA GLN A 144 22.68 -30.96 -10.27
C GLN A 144 21.47 -30.52 -11.06
N GLU A 145 20.33 -30.21 -10.38
CA GLU A 145 19.17 -29.65 -11.03
C GLU A 145 19.47 -28.28 -11.64
N VAL A 146 20.20 -27.40 -10.92
CA VAL A 146 20.62 -26.09 -11.46
C VAL A 146 21.55 -26.25 -12.65
N ARG A 147 22.48 -27.19 -12.58
CA ARG A 147 23.42 -27.48 -13.67
C ARG A 147 22.75 -28.02 -14.93
N GLU A 148 21.67 -28.79 -14.80
CA GLU A 148 20.89 -29.28 -15.94
C GLU A 148 20.13 -28.13 -16.64
N ASP A 149 19.76 -27.09 -15.89
CA ASP A 149 19.07 -25.90 -16.41
C ASP A 149 20.07 -24.89 -17.03
N ASP A 150 21.22 -24.67 -16.39
CA ASP A 150 22.26 -23.72 -16.82
C ASP A 150 23.65 -24.18 -16.34
N ASP A 151 24.45 -24.72 -17.24
CA ASP A 151 25.81 -25.25 -16.94
C ASP A 151 26.82 -24.13 -16.60
N ASP A 152 26.52 -22.88 -17.00
CA ASP A 152 27.35 -21.70 -16.71
C ASP A 152 26.78 -20.84 -15.55
N ALA A 153 25.82 -21.35 -14.78
CA ALA A 153 25.23 -20.61 -13.68
C ALA A 153 26.28 -20.23 -12.62
N GLU A 154 26.32 -18.95 -12.29
CA GLU A 154 27.21 -18.41 -11.25
C GLU A 154 26.58 -18.60 -9.87
N MET A 155 27.39 -19.11 -8.92
CA MET A 155 27.03 -19.36 -7.54
C MET A 155 27.85 -18.50 -6.59
N THR A 156 27.18 -17.87 -5.64
CA THR A 156 27.81 -16.95 -4.67
C THR A 156 28.16 -17.66 -3.38
N HIS A 157 29.43 -17.60 -2.98
CA HIS A 157 29.92 -18.15 -1.72
C HIS A 157 30.33 -17.04 -0.75
N SER A 158 29.90 -17.17 0.50
CA SER A 158 30.25 -16.25 1.57
C SER A 158 31.63 -16.56 2.14
N VAL A 159 32.47 -15.55 2.28
CA VAL A 159 33.85 -15.67 2.78
C VAL A 159 34.06 -14.76 3.99
N ALA A 160 34.47 -15.34 5.12
CA ALA A 160 34.86 -14.58 6.30
C ALA A 160 36.39 -14.63 6.47
N VAL A 161 36.99 -13.47 6.58
CA VAL A 161 38.41 -13.29 6.85
C VAL A 161 38.60 -12.80 8.28
N ASN A 162 39.38 -13.51 9.08
CA ASN A 162 39.69 -13.16 10.45
C ASN A 162 41.21 -13.16 10.68
N VAL A 163 41.73 -12.02 11.12
CA VAL A 163 43.15 -11.81 11.40
C VAL A 163 43.40 -11.94 12.89
N TYR A 164 44.28 -12.85 13.25
CA TYR A 164 44.70 -13.13 14.63
C TYR A 164 46.10 -12.55 14.85
N PRO A 165 46.26 -11.69 15.84
CA PRO A 165 47.59 -11.08 16.13
C PRO A 165 48.57 -12.16 16.62
N ALA A 166 49.85 -11.90 16.42
CA ALA A 166 50.90 -12.72 16.95
C ALA A 166 50.84 -12.81 18.48
N THR A 167 51.04 -14.00 19.00
CA THR A 167 51.12 -14.28 20.45
C THR A 167 52.46 -14.92 20.79
N SER A 168 52.76 -15.14 22.07
CA SER A 168 53.99 -15.83 22.49
C SER A 168 54.13 -17.27 21.97
N ARG A 169 53.01 -17.87 21.50
CA ARG A 169 52.96 -19.27 21.04
C ARG A 169 52.65 -19.41 19.55
N MET A 170 52.10 -18.39 18.92
CA MET A 170 51.62 -18.45 17.53
C MET A 170 52.05 -17.18 16.80
N PRO A 171 52.52 -17.29 15.55
CA PRO A 171 52.74 -16.09 14.69
C PRO A 171 51.42 -15.43 14.36
N LYS A 172 51.46 -14.29 13.70
CA LYS A 172 50.26 -13.64 13.14
C LYS A 172 49.68 -14.57 12.06
N LEU A 173 48.39 -14.92 12.20
CA LEU A 173 47.69 -15.79 11.26
C LEU A 173 46.45 -15.09 10.72
N THR A 174 46.16 -15.34 9.46
CA THR A 174 44.88 -14.95 8.85
C THR A 174 44.11 -16.22 8.47
N ILE A 175 42.93 -16.38 9.06
CA ILE A 175 42.08 -17.54 8.82
C ILE A 175 40.92 -17.09 7.91
N VAL A 176 40.81 -17.72 6.76
CA VAL A 176 39.76 -17.50 5.79
C VAL A 176 38.83 -18.72 5.85
N VAL A 177 37.56 -18.48 6.12
CA VAL A 177 36.53 -19.50 6.15
C VAL A 177 35.53 -19.19 5.03
N VAL A 178 35.37 -20.16 4.14
CA VAL A 178 34.46 -20.10 3.01
C VAL A 178 33.28 -21.02 3.29
N ASP A 179 32.11 -20.51 3.12
CA ASP A 179 30.89 -21.30 3.14
C ASP A 179 30.77 -22.08 1.84
N THR A 180 30.74 -23.38 1.92
CA THR A 180 30.68 -24.26 0.73
C THR A 180 29.29 -24.32 0.12
N ILE A 181 28.26 -23.97 0.90
CA ILE A 181 26.89 -23.94 0.42
C ILE A 181 26.62 -22.57 -0.21
N PRO A 182 26.30 -22.48 -1.50
CA PRO A 182 26.00 -21.22 -2.17
C PRO A 182 24.80 -20.49 -1.53
N VAL A 183 24.82 -19.17 -1.60
CA VAL A 183 23.75 -18.32 -1.08
C VAL A 183 22.41 -18.64 -1.77
N GLU A 184 22.45 -18.96 -3.05
CA GLU A 184 21.28 -19.30 -3.87
C GLU A 184 20.57 -20.59 -3.39
N LEU A 185 21.35 -21.60 -2.99
CA LEU A 185 20.83 -22.87 -2.44
C LEU A 185 20.43 -22.76 -0.96
N LYS A 186 20.89 -21.74 -0.26
CA LYS A 186 20.37 -21.41 1.05
C LYS A 186 18.97 -20.84 0.90
N SER A 187 18.12 -21.09 1.89
CA SER A 187 16.69 -20.74 1.96
C SER A 187 16.26 -19.33 1.52
N SER A 188 17.14 -18.54 0.90
CA SER A 188 16.88 -17.24 0.30
C SER A 188 15.74 -17.29 -0.73
N TYR A 189 15.73 -18.33 -1.58
CA TYR A 189 14.65 -18.55 -2.55
C TYR A 189 13.31 -18.81 -1.87
N MET A 190 13.31 -19.55 -0.77
CA MET A 190 12.12 -19.82 0.01
C MET A 190 11.58 -18.55 0.65
N VAL A 191 12.43 -17.66 1.17
CA VAL A 191 12.00 -16.38 1.76
C VAL A 191 11.40 -15.45 0.71
N TRP A 192 11.97 -15.40 -0.48
CA TRP A 192 11.46 -14.61 -1.60
C TRP A 192 10.09 -15.07 -2.08
N SER A 193 9.91 -16.39 -2.21
CA SER A 193 8.62 -16.98 -2.57
C SER A 193 7.56 -16.74 -1.47
N TRP A 194 7.91 -16.95 -0.20
CA TRP A 194 7.04 -16.65 0.94
C TRP A 194 6.63 -15.17 0.97
N PHE A 195 7.56 -14.25 0.67
CA PHE A 195 7.25 -12.83 0.57
C PHE A 195 6.20 -12.54 -0.50
N ILE A 196 6.35 -13.12 -1.69
CA ILE A 196 5.37 -12.98 -2.78
C ILE A 196 4.02 -13.57 -2.39
N TYR A 197 3.99 -14.74 -1.74
CA TYR A 197 2.74 -15.35 -1.25
C TYR A 197 2.05 -14.47 -0.21
N VAL A 198 2.78 -13.95 0.76
CA VAL A 198 2.23 -13.07 1.81
C VAL A 198 1.72 -11.76 1.21
N LEU A 199 2.46 -11.15 0.28
CA LEU A 199 2.03 -9.95 -0.42
C LEU A 199 0.76 -10.20 -1.24
N SER A 200 0.71 -11.30 -1.98
CA SER A 200 -0.44 -11.70 -2.79
C SER A 200 -1.67 -11.98 -1.92
N ALA A 201 -1.50 -12.70 -0.81
CA ALA A 201 -2.55 -12.98 0.15
C ALA A 201 -3.08 -11.69 0.81
N ASN A 202 -2.19 -10.76 1.14
CA ASN A 202 -2.56 -9.44 1.69
C ASN A 202 -3.41 -8.66 0.70
N LEU A 203 -3.02 -8.57 -0.58
CA LEU A 203 -3.79 -7.89 -1.63
C LEU A 203 -5.14 -8.55 -1.84
N LEU A 204 -5.20 -9.88 -1.89
CA LEU A 204 -6.43 -10.64 -2.07
C LEU A 204 -7.42 -10.46 -0.91
N LEU A 205 -6.93 -10.24 0.30
CA LEU A 205 -7.75 -10.00 1.49
C LEU A 205 -8.17 -8.52 1.60
N VAL A 206 -7.27 -7.59 1.32
CA VAL A 206 -7.51 -6.15 1.51
C VAL A 206 -8.50 -5.59 0.49
N ILE A 207 -8.42 -6.02 -0.78
CA ILE A 207 -9.30 -5.51 -1.84
C ILE A 207 -10.79 -5.77 -1.54
N PRO A 208 -11.25 -7.00 -1.23
CA PRO A 208 -12.64 -7.25 -0.89
C PRO A 208 -13.06 -6.59 0.43
N LEU A 209 -12.15 -6.52 1.42
CA LEU A 209 -12.43 -5.83 2.69
C LEU A 209 -12.72 -4.34 2.47
N LEU A 210 -11.89 -3.67 1.67
CA LEU A 210 -12.10 -2.27 1.29
C LEU A 210 -13.40 -2.09 0.50
N TRP A 211 -13.72 -3.02 -0.38
CA TRP A 211 -14.97 -2.98 -1.16
C TRP A 211 -16.19 -3.07 -0.26
N VAL A 212 -16.19 -4.00 0.71
CA VAL A 212 -17.26 -4.15 1.71
C VAL A 212 -17.37 -2.90 2.59
N ALA A 213 -16.24 -2.37 3.06
CA ALA A 213 -16.18 -1.16 3.89
C ALA A 213 -16.74 0.06 3.14
N ALA A 214 -16.37 0.25 1.88
CA ALA A 214 -16.88 1.34 1.05
C ALA A 214 -18.37 1.17 0.75
N TRP A 215 -18.82 -0.04 0.46
CA TRP A 215 -20.24 -0.32 0.24
C TRP A 215 -21.08 -0.02 1.49
N TRP A 216 -20.61 -0.45 2.66
CA TRP A 216 -21.30 -0.20 3.93
C TRP A 216 -21.30 1.28 4.31
N SER A 217 -20.16 1.95 4.18
CA SER A 217 -19.99 3.37 4.54
C SER A 217 -20.79 4.33 3.65
N LEU A 218 -20.94 4.01 2.35
CA LEU A 218 -21.63 4.89 1.40
C LEU A 218 -23.13 4.60 1.24
N ARG A 219 -23.61 3.48 1.76
CA ARG A 219 -25.02 3.09 1.71
C ARG A 219 -25.98 4.14 2.30
N PRO A 220 -25.70 4.79 3.44
CA PRO A 220 -26.58 5.82 3.99
C PRO A 220 -26.72 7.05 3.08
N ILE A 221 -25.67 7.41 2.35
CA ILE A 221 -25.69 8.55 1.42
C ILE A 221 -26.57 8.23 0.20
N GLU A 222 -26.51 7.01 -0.32
CA GLU A 222 -27.38 6.59 -1.42
C GLU A 222 -28.84 6.49 -1.00
N ALA A 223 -29.11 6.01 0.22
CA ALA A 223 -30.45 6.00 0.77
C ALA A 223 -31.02 7.43 0.86
N LEU A 224 -30.22 8.38 1.36
CA LEU A 224 -30.62 9.78 1.42
C LEU A 224 -30.85 10.37 0.02
N ALA A 225 -29.98 10.10 -0.93
CA ALA A 225 -30.15 10.56 -2.32
C ALA A 225 -31.44 10.03 -2.96
N LYS A 226 -31.81 8.79 -2.64
CA LYS A 226 -33.09 8.20 -3.09
C LYS A 226 -34.28 8.90 -2.44
N GLU A 227 -34.25 9.16 -1.14
CA GLU A 227 -35.31 9.86 -0.43
C GLU A 227 -35.50 11.31 -0.95
N VAL A 228 -34.40 11.99 -1.28
CA VAL A 228 -34.47 13.34 -1.90
C VAL A 228 -35.15 13.27 -3.26
N ARG A 229 -34.88 12.26 -4.07
CA ARG A 229 -35.57 12.06 -5.37
C ARG A 229 -37.06 11.78 -5.19
N GLU A 230 -37.44 10.92 -4.24
CA GLU A 230 -38.85 10.64 -3.92
C GLU A 230 -39.60 11.89 -3.44
N LEU A 231 -38.90 12.81 -2.78
CA LEU A 231 -39.43 14.09 -2.35
C LEU A 231 -39.62 15.07 -3.55
N GLU A 232 -38.69 15.06 -4.50
CA GLU A 232 -38.78 15.83 -5.75
C GLU A 232 -39.98 15.38 -6.61
N GLU A 233 -40.25 14.06 -6.63
CA GLU A 233 -41.42 13.46 -7.30
C GLU A 233 -42.75 13.67 -6.54
N HIS A 234 -42.79 14.45 -5.44
CA HIS A 234 -43.95 14.66 -4.55
C HIS A 234 -44.49 13.40 -3.87
N ASN A 235 -43.73 12.30 -3.89
CA ASN A 235 -44.12 11.05 -3.24
C ASN A 235 -43.90 11.07 -1.71
N ARG A 236 -43.18 12.08 -1.20
CA ARG A 236 -42.91 12.32 0.23
C ARG A 236 -42.95 13.78 0.60
N GLU A 237 -43.20 14.03 1.88
CA GLU A 237 -43.26 15.39 2.40
C GLU A 237 -41.99 15.81 3.17
N LEU A 238 -41.33 14.86 3.83
CA LEU A 238 -40.15 15.09 4.65
C LEU A 238 -39.19 13.91 4.50
N LEU A 239 -37.90 14.18 4.72
CA LEU A 239 -36.85 13.18 4.79
C LEU A 239 -36.91 12.47 6.14
N ASN A 240 -36.68 11.14 6.14
CA ASN A 240 -36.61 10.36 7.38
C ASN A 240 -35.41 10.77 8.24
N PRO A 241 -35.48 10.55 9.58
CA PRO A 241 -34.32 10.76 10.43
C PRO A 241 -33.13 9.93 9.92
N ALA A 242 -31.99 10.58 9.73
CA ALA A 242 -30.81 9.88 9.23
C ALA A 242 -30.35 8.82 10.22
N THR A 243 -29.95 7.68 9.70
CA THR A 243 -29.42 6.54 10.46
C THR A 243 -28.00 6.77 10.99
N THR A 244 -27.28 7.73 10.41
CA THR A 244 -25.91 8.09 10.82
C THR A 244 -25.86 9.48 11.43
N ARG A 245 -25.03 9.63 12.47
CA ARG A 245 -24.88 10.90 13.21
C ARG A 245 -24.44 12.05 12.29
N GLU A 246 -23.58 11.77 11.33
CA GLU A 246 -23.01 12.74 10.40
C GLU A 246 -24.08 13.35 9.49
N LEU A 247 -25.06 12.55 9.09
CA LEU A 247 -26.16 13.00 8.21
C LEU A 247 -27.32 13.60 8.99
N THR A 248 -27.43 13.41 10.30
CA THR A 248 -28.55 13.89 11.12
C THR A 248 -28.71 15.42 11.05
N SER A 249 -27.61 16.15 11.12
CA SER A 249 -27.65 17.62 11.04
C SER A 249 -28.06 18.09 9.64
N LEU A 250 -27.59 17.43 8.59
CA LEU A 250 -27.93 17.73 7.20
C LEU A 250 -29.42 17.49 6.95
N VAL A 251 -29.94 16.32 7.33
CA VAL A 251 -31.36 15.97 7.18
C VAL A 251 -32.26 16.95 7.95
N ARG A 252 -31.87 17.32 9.17
CA ARG A 252 -32.61 18.29 9.99
C ARG A 252 -32.65 19.66 9.31
N ASN A 253 -31.55 20.14 8.76
CA ASN A 253 -31.50 21.42 8.08
C ASN A 253 -32.31 21.41 6.77
N LEU A 254 -32.22 20.31 5.99
CA LEU A 254 -33.05 20.13 4.80
C LEU A 254 -34.54 20.12 5.13
N ASN A 255 -34.98 19.35 6.15
CA ASN A 255 -36.37 19.31 6.57
C ASN A 255 -36.86 20.71 7.04
N ARG A 256 -36.00 21.51 7.70
CA ARG A 256 -36.33 22.88 8.09
C ARG A 256 -36.51 23.81 6.86
N LEU A 257 -35.64 23.68 5.86
CA LEU A 257 -35.74 24.39 4.59
C LEU A 257 -37.05 24.04 3.87
N LEU A 258 -37.36 22.76 3.73
CA LEU A 258 -38.58 22.28 3.10
C LEU A 258 -39.84 22.81 3.78
N LYS A 259 -39.85 22.83 5.12
CA LYS A 259 -40.96 23.38 5.88
C LYS A 259 -41.13 24.92 5.62
N SER A 260 -40.03 25.64 5.64
CA SER A 260 -40.03 27.09 5.37
C SER A 260 -40.51 27.40 3.95
N GLU A 261 -40.09 26.64 2.94
CA GLU A 261 -40.55 26.81 1.55
C GLU A 261 -42.05 26.52 1.38
N ARG A 262 -42.57 25.49 2.06
CA ARG A 262 -44.02 25.21 2.05
C ARG A 262 -44.84 26.34 2.68
N GLU A 263 -44.40 26.78 3.87
CA GLU A 263 -45.06 27.93 4.53
C GLU A 263 -45.06 29.16 3.67
N ARG A 264 -44.00 29.41 2.90
CA ARG A 264 -43.87 30.52 1.97
C ARG A 264 -44.82 30.34 0.78
N TYR A 265 -44.88 29.12 0.22
CA TYR A 265 -45.76 28.80 -0.89
C TYR A 265 -47.23 28.92 -0.50
N ASP A 266 -47.63 28.45 0.67
CA ASP A 266 -49.01 28.57 1.17
C ASP A 266 -49.39 30.00 1.41
N LYS A 267 -48.53 30.81 1.99
CA LYS A 267 -48.75 32.27 2.11
C LYS A 267 -48.95 32.95 0.74
N TYR A 268 -48.09 32.63 -0.22
CA TYR A 268 -48.18 33.16 -1.56
C TYR A 268 -49.50 32.76 -2.24
N ARG A 269 -49.90 31.50 -2.12
CA ARG A 269 -51.17 30.98 -2.64
C ARG A 269 -52.38 31.67 -1.99
N THR A 270 -52.36 31.84 -0.69
CA THR A 270 -53.42 32.58 0.04
C THR A 270 -53.51 34.02 -0.43
N THR A 271 -52.37 34.72 -0.49
CA THR A 271 -52.32 36.10 -0.97
C THR A 271 -52.87 36.26 -2.41
N LEU A 272 -52.50 35.34 -3.32
CA LEU A 272 -53.05 35.32 -4.68
C LEU A 272 -54.56 35.08 -4.72
N THR A 273 -55.03 34.16 -3.85
CA THR A 273 -56.48 33.90 -3.75
C THR A 273 -57.23 35.09 -3.24
N ASP A 274 -56.72 35.77 -2.20
CA ASP A 274 -57.32 36.98 -1.63
C ASP A 274 -57.29 38.14 -2.64
N LEU A 275 -56.17 38.32 -3.36
CA LEU A 275 -56.08 39.30 -4.46
C LEU A 275 -57.12 39.02 -5.55
N THR A 276 -57.28 37.75 -5.94
CA THR A 276 -58.27 37.36 -6.96
C THR A 276 -59.70 37.69 -6.50
N HIS A 277 -60.04 37.41 -5.25
CA HIS A 277 -61.35 37.74 -4.69
C HIS A 277 -61.56 39.24 -4.57
N SER A 278 -60.59 39.99 -4.08
CA SER A 278 -60.65 41.42 -3.90
C SER A 278 -60.78 42.19 -5.24
N LEU A 279 -60.18 41.66 -6.32
CA LEU A 279 -60.30 42.22 -7.66
C LEU A 279 -61.63 41.89 -8.36
N LYS A 280 -62.17 40.68 -8.07
CA LYS A 280 -63.42 40.26 -8.71
C LYS A 280 -64.60 41.14 -8.42
N THR A 281 -64.74 41.66 -7.19
CA THR A 281 -65.83 42.53 -6.76
C THR A 281 -65.86 43.87 -7.53
N PRO A 282 -64.74 44.64 -7.52
CA PRO A 282 -64.73 45.93 -8.26
C PRO A 282 -64.86 45.73 -9.77
N LEU A 283 -64.31 44.66 -10.35
CA LEU A 283 -64.54 44.35 -11.77
C LEU A 283 -65.99 44.01 -12.08
N ALA A 284 -66.70 43.29 -11.21
CA ALA A 284 -68.12 43.04 -11.40
C ALA A 284 -68.97 44.30 -11.35
N VAL A 285 -68.62 45.26 -10.45
CA VAL A 285 -69.28 46.56 -10.40
C VAL A 285 -69.00 47.35 -11.68
N LEU A 286 -67.74 47.42 -12.14
CA LEU A 286 -67.40 48.10 -13.41
C LEU A 286 -68.19 47.50 -14.61
N GLN A 287 -68.22 46.16 -14.69
CA GLN A 287 -69.02 45.51 -15.76
C GLN A 287 -70.50 45.77 -15.68
N SER A 288 -71.07 45.82 -14.48
CA SER A 288 -72.49 46.11 -14.30
C SER A 288 -72.82 47.62 -14.65
N THR A 289 -71.92 48.54 -14.25
CA THR A 289 -72.05 49.94 -14.58
C THR A 289 -71.96 50.16 -16.10
N LEU A 290 -71.00 49.53 -16.77
CA LEU A 290 -70.91 49.54 -18.24
C LEU A 290 -72.15 48.96 -18.94
N ARG A 291 -72.75 47.90 -18.43
CA ARG A 291 -73.98 47.35 -18.98
C ARG A 291 -75.18 48.29 -18.78
N SER A 292 -75.25 48.98 -17.63
CA SER A 292 -76.30 49.93 -17.35
C SER A 292 -76.19 51.19 -18.23
N LEU A 293 -74.99 51.68 -18.50
CA LEU A 293 -74.71 52.73 -19.48
C LEU A 293 -75.15 52.30 -20.87
N ARG A 294 -74.80 51.13 -21.34
CA ARG A 294 -75.14 50.63 -22.69
C ARG A 294 -76.65 50.40 -22.89
N SER A 295 -77.36 50.14 -21.81
CA SER A 295 -78.84 49.95 -21.85
C SER A 295 -79.59 51.22 -21.58
N GLU A 296 -78.96 52.44 -21.58
CA GLU A 296 -79.54 53.73 -21.30
C GLU A 296 -80.25 53.88 -19.93
N LYS A 297 -79.93 52.95 -19.01
CA LYS A 297 -80.51 52.94 -17.66
C LYS A 297 -79.74 53.79 -16.65
N MET A 298 -78.62 54.37 -17.03
CA MET A 298 -77.79 55.23 -16.21
C MET A 298 -77.14 56.28 -17.09
N SER A 299 -77.02 57.49 -16.58
CA SER A 299 -76.33 58.59 -17.29
C SER A 299 -74.81 58.46 -17.17
N VAL A 300 -74.10 59.09 -18.13
CA VAL A 300 -72.64 59.12 -18.10
C VAL A 300 -72.14 59.85 -16.84
N SER A 301 -72.79 60.92 -16.42
CA SER A 301 -72.46 61.69 -15.22
C SER A 301 -72.57 60.85 -13.91
N ASP A 302 -73.51 59.90 -13.86
CA ASP A 302 -73.72 59.07 -12.70
C ASP A 302 -72.76 57.80 -12.70
N ALA A 303 -72.38 57.36 -13.88
CA ALA A 303 -71.49 56.18 -14.03
C ALA A 303 -70.03 56.52 -13.80
N GLU A 304 -69.56 57.68 -14.21
CA GLU A 304 -68.16 58.11 -14.12
C GLU A 304 -67.62 58.09 -12.68
N PRO A 305 -68.23 58.61 -11.65
CA PRO A 305 -67.68 58.59 -10.28
C PRO A 305 -67.64 57.16 -9.74
N VAL A 306 -68.61 56.29 -10.07
CA VAL A 306 -68.60 54.90 -9.65
C VAL A 306 -67.43 54.11 -10.28
N MET A 307 -67.20 54.36 -11.57
CA MET A 307 -66.08 53.68 -12.26
C MET A 307 -64.72 54.16 -11.75
N LEU A 308 -64.57 55.50 -11.52
CA LEU A 308 -63.34 56.04 -10.98
C LEU A 308 -63.04 55.52 -9.57
N GLU A 309 -64.08 55.40 -8.71
CA GLU A 309 -63.92 54.81 -7.38
C GLU A 309 -63.44 53.34 -7.45
N GLN A 310 -64.03 52.52 -8.33
CA GLN A 310 -63.62 51.15 -8.46
C GLN A 310 -62.21 51.01 -9.04
N ILE A 311 -61.80 51.83 -10.00
CA ILE A 311 -60.44 51.89 -10.53
C ILE A 311 -59.45 52.29 -9.44
N SER A 312 -59.79 53.29 -8.62
CA SER A 312 -58.95 53.70 -7.47
C SER A 312 -58.78 52.55 -6.46
N ARG A 313 -59.86 51.84 -6.13
CA ARG A 313 -59.81 50.67 -5.25
C ARG A 313 -58.88 49.55 -5.81
N ILE A 314 -58.99 49.23 -7.11
CA ILE A 314 -58.12 48.28 -7.77
C ILE A 314 -56.68 48.73 -7.68
N SER A 315 -56.40 50.01 -7.98
CA SER A 315 -55.04 50.57 -7.92
C SER A 315 -54.44 50.51 -6.53
N GLN A 316 -55.21 50.79 -5.46
CA GLN A 316 -54.74 50.66 -4.06
C GLN A 316 -54.48 49.20 -3.61
N GLN A 317 -55.12 48.18 -4.22
CA GLN A 317 -54.96 46.80 -3.89
C GLN A 317 -53.76 46.16 -4.59
N ILE A 318 -53.28 46.73 -5.68
CA ILE A 318 -52.15 46.25 -6.47
C ILE A 318 -50.84 46.96 -6.10
N GLY A 319 -50.86 48.17 -5.63
CA GLY A 319 -49.69 48.95 -5.21
C GLY A 319 -49.34 48.75 -3.80
#